data_6cd3f50bd71466376bfbb76528e78263
#
_entry.id   6cd3f50bd71466376bfbb76528e78263
#
_cell.length_a   1.000
_cell.length_b   1.000
_cell.length_c   1.000
_cell.angle_alpha   90.00
_cell.angle_beta   90.00
_cell.angle_gamma   90.00
#
_symmetry.space_group_name_H-M   'P 1'
#
loop_
_entity.id
_entity.type
_entity.pdbx_description
1 polymer ?
#
loop_
_entity_poly.entity_id
_entity_poly.type
_entity_poly.pdbx_seq_one_letter_code
_entity_poly.pdbx_strand_id
1 'polypeptide(L)'
;MAEKRDYYEVLGLQKGASADDIKSAYRKAALKWHPDRWVSGTDEEKKTAEAKFKEASEAYSVLSDPDKKAKYDQFGFAGVDGAAGAQDWSQNFGSLNDLLNNLFGGAFGGGFSDGGGFSGFGGFGGGSRQRGGSRVARGRDITARVRLTLEEIATGCEKTITVDRNRPCPKCGGKGTENASDVKTCPTCGGSGQVQTGSFIFTKVSTCPNCGGSGKVVSNPCSGCRGTGVVKVRENVTVKIPAGVEDGMQINVQGGGDTGAHGGINGDLHVLIEEAPHNAFLRDGVNLFYTKVIRVTDAILGCELTIPCLDGPQVIKIPAGTQSGTIQKIRGKGLPAVSGYGSGKGDLYVKILVWIPRKLSKGEKEALEGMRDSDSFKPAPNRDDMALFQKEMKSF
;
A
#
# COMPACT_ATOMS: atom_id res chain seq x y z
N MET A 1 24.47 -5.55 -41.30
CA MET A 1 23.37 -6.00 -40.42
C MET A 1 24.00 -6.93 -39.42
N ALA A 2 23.92 -6.66 -38.14
CA ALA A 2 24.46 -7.56 -37.09
C ALA A 2 23.62 -8.84 -37.11
N GLU A 3 24.29 -9.99 -37.25
CA GLU A 3 23.71 -11.30 -37.24
C GLU A 3 23.05 -11.56 -35.86
N LYS A 4 21.72 -11.78 -35.82
CA LYS A 4 21.00 -12.06 -34.55
C LYS A 4 21.52 -13.40 -34.01
N ARG A 5 21.95 -13.41 -32.73
CA ARG A 5 22.40 -14.63 -32.05
C ARG A 5 21.19 -15.53 -31.72
N ASP A 6 21.40 -16.85 -31.77
CA ASP A 6 20.37 -17.84 -31.41
C ASP A 6 19.82 -17.57 -29.99
N TYR A 7 18.51 -17.64 -29.83
CA TYR A 7 17.84 -17.35 -28.57
C TYR A 7 18.24 -18.29 -27.43
N TYR A 8 18.57 -19.55 -27.73
CA TYR A 8 19.10 -20.47 -26.73
C TYR A 8 20.53 -20.05 -26.31
N GLU A 9 21.37 -19.64 -27.25
CA GLU A 9 22.70 -19.11 -26.94
C GLU A 9 22.66 -17.83 -26.10
N VAL A 10 21.73 -16.92 -26.38
CA VAL A 10 21.52 -15.69 -25.62
C VAL A 10 21.22 -16.00 -24.14
N LEU A 11 20.44 -17.04 -23.87
CA LEU A 11 20.13 -17.50 -22.52
C LEU A 11 21.18 -18.48 -21.95
N GLY A 12 22.16 -18.91 -22.75
CA GLY A 12 23.19 -19.89 -22.34
C GLY A 12 22.64 -21.29 -22.19
N LEU A 13 21.67 -21.69 -23.01
CA LEU A 13 20.99 -22.99 -23.01
C LEU A 13 21.25 -23.76 -24.30
N GLN A 14 21.05 -25.07 -24.27
CA GLN A 14 21.01 -25.89 -25.48
C GLN A 14 19.61 -25.95 -26.08
N LYS A 15 19.51 -26.17 -27.40
CA LYS A 15 18.22 -26.36 -28.08
C LYS A 15 17.44 -27.51 -27.43
N GLY A 16 16.15 -27.29 -27.20
CA GLY A 16 15.28 -28.28 -26.55
C GLY A 16 15.23 -28.20 -25.03
N ALA A 17 15.84 -27.16 -24.41
CA ALA A 17 15.75 -26.90 -22.98
C ALA A 17 14.29 -26.85 -22.50
N SER A 18 14.07 -27.29 -21.24
CA SER A 18 12.75 -27.30 -20.61
C SER A 18 12.26 -25.88 -20.31
N ALA A 19 10.94 -25.72 -20.11
CA ALA A 19 10.36 -24.43 -19.74
C ALA A 19 10.93 -23.89 -18.41
N ASP A 20 11.25 -24.78 -17.47
CA ASP A 20 11.83 -24.40 -16.19
C ASP A 20 13.29 -23.94 -16.33
N ASP A 21 14.06 -24.61 -17.21
CA ASP A 21 15.42 -24.19 -17.52
C ASP A 21 15.46 -22.83 -18.20
N ILE A 22 14.57 -22.59 -19.15
CA ILE A 22 14.43 -21.31 -19.86
C ILE A 22 14.10 -20.19 -18.85
N LYS A 23 13.16 -20.43 -17.94
CA LYS A 23 12.77 -19.48 -16.90
C LYS A 23 13.91 -19.20 -15.92
N SER A 24 14.65 -20.24 -15.52
CA SER A 24 15.79 -20.13 -14.61
C SER A 24 16.94 -19.34 -15.25
N ALA A 25 17.28 -19.66 -16.51
CA ALA A 25 18.32 -18.98 -17.26
C ALA A 25 18.02 -17.50 -17.49
N TYR A 26 16.76 -17.19 -17.86
CA TYR A 26 16.31 -15.80 -18.00
C TYR A 26 16.44 -15.03 -16.68
N ARG A 27 16.01 -15.59 -15.53
CA ARG A 27 16.16 -14.93 -14.24
C ARG A 27 17.62 -14.60 -13.92
N LYS A 28 18.53 -15.53 -14.18
CA LYS A 28 19.98 -15.30 -13.99
C LYS A 28 20.50 -14.16 -14.90
N ALA A 29 20.09 -14.19 -16.18
CA ALA A 29 20.47 -13.14 -17.13
C ALA A 29 19.90 -11.75 -16.74
N ALA A 30 18.64 -11.71 -16.37
CA ALA A 30 17.95 -10.50 -15.94
C ALA A 30 18.58 -9.89 -14.69
N LEU A 31 18.91 -10.71 -13.67
CA LEU A 31 19.61 -10.24 -12.48
C LEU A 31 21.03 -9.75 -12.76
N LYS A 32 21.72 -10.39 -13.71
CA LYS A 32 23.10 -10.03 -14.07
C LYS A 32 23.18 -8.70 -14.83
N TRP A 33 22.25 -8.47 -15.74
CA TRP A 33 22.22 -7.33 -16.66
C TRP A 33 21.18 -6.29 -16.31
N HIS A 34 20.62 -6.33 -15.05
CA HIS A 34 19.65 -5.35 -14.59
C HIS A 34 20.23 -3.92 -14.60
N PRO A 35 19.51 -2.92 -15.14
CA PRO A 35 20.01 -1.55 -15.21
C PRO A 35 20.48 -0.98 -13.86
N ASP A 36 19.77 -1.29 -12.77
CA ASP A 36 20.08 -0.80 -11.42
C ASP A 36 21.45 -1.26 -10.90
N ARG A 37 21.96 -2.39 -11.39
CA ARG A 37 23.30 -2.85 -11.01
C ARG A 37 24.44 -2.11 -11.71
N TRP A 38 24.12 -1.43 -12.81
CA TRP A 38 25.06 -0.74 -13.65
C TRP A 38 24.96 0.79 -13.57
N VAL A 39 24.16 1.32 -12.61
CA VAL A 39 23.99 2.78 -12.41
C VAL A 39 25.31 3.50 -12.19
N SER A 40 26.27 2.86 -11.50
CA SER A 40 27.63 3.39 -11.24
C SER A 40 28.68 3.02 -12.30
N GLY A 41 28.29 2.24 -13.34
CA GLY A 41 29.20 1.86 -14.43
C GLY A 41 29.41 2.97 -15.47
N THR A 42 30.39 2.76 -16.34
CA THR A 42 30.66 3.64 -17.49
C THR A 42 29.50 3.61 -18.50
N ASP A 43 29.40 4.63 -19.36
CA ASP A 43 28.34 4.69 -20.38
C ASP A 43 28.40 3.54 -21.39
N GLU A 44 29.57 2.96 -21.65
CA GLU A 44 29.75 1.77 -22.48
C GLU A 44 29.24 0.51 -21.79
N GLU A 45 29.50 0.36 -20.50
CA GLU A 45 29.00 -0.76 -19.69
C GLU A 45 27.48 -0.73 -19.57
N LYS A 46 26.89 0.46 -19.35
CA LYS A 46 25.44 0.66 -19.33
C LYS A 46 24.77 0.25 -20.64
N LYS A 47 25.31 0.72 -21.76
CA LYS A 47 24.81 0.35 -23.11
C LYS A 47 24.94 -1.15 -23.38
N THR A 48 26.05 -1.76 -22.94
CA THR A 48 26.26 -3.20 -23.08
C THR A 48 25.30 -4.01 -22.22
N ALA A 49 25.06 -3.59 -20.99
CA ALA A 49 24.09 -4.22 -20.09
C ALA A 49 22.65 -4.11 -20.63
N GLU A 50 22.28 -2.93 -21.13
CA GLU A 50 20.98 -2.68 -21.75
C GLU A 50 20.76 -3.53 -23.01
N ALA A 51 21.76 -3.65 -23.87
CA ALA A 51 21.70 -4.47 -25.08
C ALA A 51 21.51 -5.95 -24.71
N LYS A 52 22.32 -6.47 -23.76
CA LYS A 52 22.20 -7.86 -23.31
C LYS A 52 20.89 -8.15 -22.57
N PHE A 53 20.38 -7.19 -21.84
CA PHE A 53 19.06 -7.32 -21.18
C PHE A 53 17.93 -7.39 -22.21
N LYS A 54 17.99 -6.55 -23.27
CA LYS A 54 17.02 -6.58 -24.37
C LYS A 54 17.05 -7.91 -25.11
N GLU A 55 18.25 -8.40 -25.47
CA GLU A 55 18.40 -9.70 -26.14
C GLU A 55 17.86 -10.86 -25.29
N ALA A 56 18.16 -10.86 -23.98
CA ALA A 56 17.65 -11.89 -23.06
C ALA A 56 16.12 -11.84 -22.92
N SER A 57 15.53 -10.65 -22.91
CA SER A 57 14.08 -10.46 -22.82
C SER A 57 13.37 -10.89 -24.10
N GLU A 58 13.95 -10.59 -25.27
CA GLU A 58 13.45 -11.05 -26.58
C GLU A 58 13.50 -12.57 -26.67
N ALA A 59 14.62 -13.19 -26.30
CA ALA A 59 14.78 -14.64 -26.27
C ALA A 59 13.76 -15.31 -25.35
N TYR A 60 13.55 -14.79 -24.17
CA TYR A 60 12.55 -15.32 -23.23
C TYR A 60 11.12 -15.17 -23.75
N SER A 61 10.76 -14.07 -24.38
CA SER A 61 9.43 -13.83 -24.95
C SER A 61 9.03 -14.85 -26.04
N VAL A 62 10.00 -15.39 -26.74
CA VAL A 62 9.80 -16.42 -27.76
C VAL A 62 9.86 -17.83 -27.17
N LEU A 63 10.86 -18.11 -26.34
CA LEU A 63 11.10 -19.47 -25.82
C LEU A 63 10.17 -19.87 -24.66
N SER A 64 9.55 -18.90 -23.96
CA SER A 64 8.60 -19.18 -22.87
C SER A 64 7.20 -19.57 -23.34
N ASP A 65 6.84 -19.22 -24.56
CA ASP A 65 5.55 -19.54 -25.17
C ASP A 65 5.69 -20.84 -25.99
N PRO A 66 4.95 -21.92 -25.69
CA PRO A 66 5.06 -23.21 -26.37
C PRO A 66 4.88 -23.11 -27.88
N ASP A 67 3.92 -22.27 -28.34
CA ASP A 67 3.60 -22.13 -29.77
C ASP A 67 4.70 -21.36 -30.52
N LYS A 68 5.24 -20.30 -29.90
CA LYS A 68 6.35 -19.53 -30.47
C LYS A 68 7.64 -20.33 -30.46
N LYS A 69 7.91 -21.06 -29.36
CA LYS A 69 9.06 -21.95 -29.26
C LYS A 69 9.02 -23.02 -30.35
N ALA A 70 7.88 -23.68 -30.57
CA ALA A 70 7.75 -24.67 -31.62
C ALA A 70 8.01 -24.10 -33.02
N LYS A 71 7.53 -22.91 -33.30
CA LYS A 71 7.79 -22.19 -34.57
C LYS A 71 9.27 -21.78 -34.70
N TYR A 72 9.87 -21.33 -33.62
CA TYR A 72 11.29 -20.98 -33.59
C TYR A 72 12.18 -22.22 -33.75
N ASP A 73 11.84 -23.33 -33.13
CA ASP A 73 12.57 -24.61 -33.24
C ASP A 73 12.54 -25.19 -34.65
N GLN A 74 11.42 -24.98 -35.40
CA GLN A 74 11.25 -25.49 -36.78
C GLN A 74 11.80 -24.55 -37.85
N PHE A 75 11.60 -23.24 -37.71
CA PHE A 75 11.85 -22.25 -38.79
C PHE A 75 12.88 -21.19 -38.37
N GLY A 76 13.45 -21.26 -37.19
CA GLY A 76 14.37 -20.24 -36.68
C GLY A 76 13.71 -18.87 -36.57
N PHE A 77 14.47 -17.81 -36.82
CA PHE A 77 13.95 -16.44 -36.77
C PHE A 77 12.84 -16.19 -37.79
N ALA A 78 12.86 -16.84 -38.92
CA ALA A 78 11.81 -16.69 -39.94
C ALA A 78 10.43 -17.16 -39.47
N GLY A 79 10.37 -18.08 -38.51
CA GLY A 79 9.10 -18.57 -37.91
C GLY A 79 8.46 -17.61 -36.92
N VAL A 80 9.20 -16.64 -36.41
CA VAL A 80 8.75 -15.70 -35.38
C VAL A 80 8.75 -14.23 -35.84
N ASP A 81 9.52 -13.87 -36.85
CA ASP A 81 9.55 -12.51 -37.45
C ASP A 81 8.27 -12.17 -38.27
N GLY A 82 7.49 -13.18 -38.69
CA GLY A 82 6.25 -12.99 -39.45
C GLY A 82 4.97 -12.86 -38.63
N ALA A 83 5.00 -13.14 -37.30
CA ALA A 83 3.81 -13.18 -36.45
C ALA A 83 3.71 -11.99 -35.46
N ALA A 84 4.77 -11.22 -35.32
CA ALA A 84 4.75 -9.95 -34.58
C ALA A 84 5.85 -9.07 -35.16
N GLY A 85 5.47 -8.18 -36.09
CA GLY A 85 6.38 -7.33 -36.85
C GLY A 85 7.33 -6.58 -35.91
N ALA A 86 8.63 -6.76 -36.14
CA ALA A 86 9.69 -6.04 -35.46
C ALA A 86 9.58 -4.50 -35.59
N GLN A 87 8.65 -4.00 -36.40
CA GLN A 87 8.33 -2.58 -36.56
C GLN A 87 7.31 -2.05 -35.54
N ASP A 88 6.48 -2.93 -34.92
CA ASP A 88 5.44 -2.49 -33.98
C ASP A 88 5.95 -2.43 -32.53
N TRP A 89 7.05 -3.11 -32.25
CA TRP A 89 7.69 -3.15 -30.93
C TRP A 89 8.29 -1.80 -30.50
N SER A 90 8.83 -1.02 -31.43
CA SER A 90 9.46 0.27 -31.13
C SER A 90 8.49 1.45 -31.09
N GLN A 91 7.28 1.31 -31.66
CA GLN A 91 6.28 2.39 -31.73
C GLN A 91 5.24 2.33 -30.61
N ASN A 92 4.99 1.15 -30.02
CA ASN A 92 3.98 0.99 -28.97
C ASN A 92 4.51 1.09 -27.53
N PHE A 93 5.83 1.02 -27.32
CA PHE A 93 6.44 1.13 -26.00
C PHE A 93 7.46 2.26 -25.99
N GLY A 94 6.98 3.47 -25.73
CA GLY A 94 7.77 4.71 -25.75
C GLY A 94 8.86 4.83 -24.66
N SER A 95 9.00 3.85 -23.77
CA SER A 95 10.04 3.84 -22.73
C SER A 95 10.34 2.42 -22.26
N LEU A 96 11.63 2.13 -22.03
CA LEU A 96 12.10 0.91 -21.39
C LEU A 96 11.43 0.69 -20.01
N ASN A 97 11.03 1.78 -19.35
CA ASN A 97 10.36 1.79 -18.07
C ASN A 97 8.91 1.27 -18.17
N ASP A 98 8.21 1.54 -19.25
CA ASP A 98 6.85 1.04 -19.49
C ASP A 98 6.85 -0.47 -19.78
N LEU A 99 7.88 -0.95 -20.49
CA LEU A 99 8.10 -2.38 -20.73
C LEU A 99 8.43 -3.11 -19.42
N LEU A 100 9.29 -2.52 -18.60
CA LEU A 100 9.65 -3.06 -17.27
C LEU A 100 8.44 -3.09 -16.34
N ASN A 101 7.65 -2.01 -16.28
CA ASN A 101 6.45 -1.95 -15.45
C ASN A 101 5.37 -2.95 -15.89
N ASN A 102 5.20 -3.16 -17.18
CA ASN A 102 4.21 -4.11 -17.69
C ASN A 102 4.65 -5.57 -17.53
N LEU A 103 5.96 -5.85 -17.62
CA LEU A 103 6.52 -7.19 -17.45
C LEU A 103 6.78 -7.53 -15.96
N PHE A 104 7.21 -6.55 -15.15
CA PHE A 104 7.56 -6.76 -13.74
C PHE A 104 6.50 -6.25 -12.76
N GLY A 105 5.72 -5.22 -13.09
CA GLY A 105 4.66 -4.69 -12.23
C GLY A 105 3.50 -5.66 -12.02
N GLY A 106 3.28 -6.58 -12.98
CA GLY A 106 2.27 -7.64 -12.88
C GLY A 106 2.75 -8.95 -12.25
N ALA A 107 4.06 -9.20 -12.20
CA ALA A 107 4.61 -10.52 -11.83
C ALA A 107 5.50 -10.52 -10.58
N PHE A 108 5.98 -9.38 -10.10
CA PHE A 108 6.97 -9.32 -9.01
C PHE A 108 6.55 -8.51 -7.78
N GLY A 109 5.39 -7.84 -7.81
CA GLY A 109 4.86 -7.04 -6.69
C GLY A 109 4.04 -7.81 -5.65
N GLY A 110 4.02 -9.13 -5.67
CA GLY A 110 3.27 -9.97 -4.73
C GLY A 110 4.12 -11.07 -4.16
N GLY A 111 4.29 -11.06 -2.85
CA GLY A 111 5.11 -11.93 -2.03
C GLY A 111 5.06 -13.42 -2.36
N PHE A 112 6.19 -14.06 -2.17
CA PHE A 112 6.36 -15.52 -2.12
C PHE A 112 5.44 -16.10 -1.04
N SER A 113 4.28 -16.62 -1.46
CA SER A 113 3.52 -17.60 -0.68
C SER A 113 2.96 -18.62 -1.66
N ASP A 114 3.51 -19.79 -1.53
CA ASP A 114 3.05 -21.14 -1.84
C ASP A 114 1.68 -21.29 -2.52
N GLY A 115 1.69 -21.95 -3.68
CA GLY A 115 0.58 -22.80 -4.12
C GLY A 115 -0.46 -22.19 -5.05
N GLY A 116 -0.31 -22.43 -6.34
CA GLY A 116 -1.47 -22.66 -7.22
C GLY A 116 -1.95 -21.49 -8.09
N GLY A 117 -1.80 -21.65 -9.39
CA GLY A 117 -2.71 -21.04 -10.35
C GLY A 117 -2.22 -19.86 -11.16
N PHE A 118 -1.20 -20.07 -11.99
CA PHE A 118 -0.97 -19.23 -13.16
C PHE A 118 -2.06 -19.51 -14.22
N SER A 119 -3.22 -18.88 -14.04
CA SER A 119 -4.32 -18.91 -15.01
C SER A 119 -4.84 -17.48 -15.24
N GLY A 120 -4.15 -16.74 -16.12
CA GLY A 120 -4.55 -15.35 -16.38
C GLY A 120 -3.92 -14.67 -17.59
N PHE A 121 -3.16 -15.39 -18.43
CA PHE A 121 -2.64 -14.83 -19.67
C PHE A 121 -3.06 -15.69 -20.89
N GLY A 122 -4.34 -15.95 -21.00
CA GLY A 122 -4.94 -16.64 -22.12
C GLY A 122 -6.21 -15.93 -22.57
N GLY A 123 -6.09 -14.82 -23.29
CA GLY A 123 -7.27 -14.07 -23.71
C GLY A 123 -7.10 -13.19 -24.94
N PHE A 124 -6.21 -13.55 -25.85
CA PHE A 124 -6.21 -12.93 -27.18
C PHE A 124 -6.48 -14.03 -28.22
N GLY A 125 -7.73 -14.29 -28.49
CA GLY A 125 -8.13 -15.15 -29.58
C GLY A 125 -9.32 -16.04 -29.23
N GLY A 126 -10.49 -15.62 -29.58
CA GLY A 126 -11.68 -16.43 -29.53
C GLY A 126 -12.91 -15.61 -29.19
N GLY A 127 -13.59 -15.10 -30.21
CA GLY A 127 -14.87 -14.42 -30.06
C GLY A 127 -15.94 -15.36 -29.46
N SER A 128 -16.01 -15.45 -28.14
CA SER A 128 -17.23 -15.84 -27.49
C SER A 128 -18.13 -14.63 -27.43
N ARG A 129 -19.18 -14.64 -28.22
CA ARG A 129 -20.34 -13.77 -28.11
C ARG A 129 -20.88 -13.89 -26.69
N GLN A 130 -20.27 -13.15 -25.75
CA GLN A 130 -20.84 -13.00 -24.43
C GLN A 130 -22.11 -12.16 -24.62
N ARG A 131 -23.25 -12.85 -24.55
CA ARG A 131 -24.58 -12.25 -24.52
C ARG A 131 -24.50 -11.03 -23.60
N GLY A 132 -24.83 -9.86 -24.15
CA GLY A 132 -24.88 -8.60 -23.43
C GLY A 132 -25.79 -8.68 -22.21
N GLY A 133 -25.29 -9.20 -21.12
CA GLY A 133 -25.89 -9.04 -19.81
C GLY A 133 -25.78 -7.56 -19.46
N SER A 134 -26.91 -6.93 -19.18
CA SER A 134 -26.98 -5.57 -18.63
C SER A 134 -25.96 -5.49 -17.50
N ARG A 135 -24.91 -4.65 -17.66
CA ARG A 135 -23.90 -4.45 -16.62
C ARG A 135 -24.62 -3.82 -15.42
N VAL A 136 -24.73 -4.59 -14.35
CA VAL A 136 -25.32 -4.10 -13.10
C VAL A 136 -24.48 -2.89 -12.65
N ALA A 137 -25.14 -1.74 -12.49
CA ALA A 137 -24.43 -0.52 -12.09
C ALA A 137 -23.87 -0.69 -10.67
N ARG A 138 -22.55 -0.54 -10.50
CA ARG A 138 -21.94 -0.49 -9.18
C ARG A 138 -22.04 0.93 -8.63
N GLY A 139 -22.39 1.04 -7.36
CA GLY A 139 -22.32 2.29 -6.62
C GLY A 139 -20.88 2.76 -6.42
N ARG A 140 -20.72 4.03 -6.08
CA ARG A 140 -19.41 4.61 -5.81
C ARG A 140 -18.90 4.15 -4.45
N ASP A 141 -17.61 3.97 -4.35
CA ASP A 141 -16.94 3.78 -3.08
C ASP A 141 -16.88 5.13 -2.33
N ILE A 142 -17.00 5.08 -1.00
CA ILE A 142 -17.00 6.25 -0.13
C ILE A 142 -15.78 6.18 0.76
N THR A 143 -15.11 7.32 0.99
CA THR A 143 -14.01 7.41 1.94
C THR A 143 -14.45 8.23 3.14
N ALA A 144 -14.24 7.69 4.34
CA ALA A 144 -14.45 8.38 5.60
C ALA A 144 -13.15 8.38 6.42
N ARG A 145 -12.93 9.42 7.22
CA ARG A 145 -11.76 9.53 8.09
C ARG A 145 -12.19 9.33 9.54
N VAL A 146 -11.40 8.58 10.28
CA VAL A 146 -11.63 8.33 11.71
C VAL A 146 -10.38 8.68 12.47
N ARG A 147 -10.50 9.60 13.42
CA ARG A 147 -9.42 9.98 14.31
C ARG A 147 -9.44 9.13 15.56
N LEU A 148 -8.28 8.53 15.89
CA LEU A 148 -8.09 7.63 17.03
C LEU A 148 -7.04 8.18 17.99
N THR A 149 -7.26 7.97 19.28
CA THR A 149 -6.24 8.22 20.31
C THR A 149 -5.31 7.01 20.45
N LEU A 150 -4.14 7.19 21.08
CA LEU A 150 -3.19 6.10 21.30
C LEU A 150 -3.78 4.99 22.18
N GLU A 151 -4.66 5.32 23.13
CA GLU A 151 -5.35 4.37 24.00
C GLU A 151 -6.32 3.50 23.21
N GLU A 152 -7.06 4.11 22.27
CA GLU A 152 -7.98 3.40 21.37
C GLU A 152 -7.21 2.49 20.41
N ILE A 153 -6.04 2.95 19.94
CA ILE A 153 -5.16 2.15 19.09
C ILE A 153 -4.57 0.98 19.88
N ALA A 154 -4.22 1.19 21.14
CA ALA A 154 -3.64 0.13 21.96
C ALA A 154 -4.60 -1.02 22.25
N THR A 155 -5.90 -0.73 22.42
CA THR A 155 -6.92 -1.72 22.78
C THR A 155 -7.73 -2.22 21.58
N GLY A 156 -7.74 -1.44 20.51
CA GLY A 156 -8.75 -1.56 19.46
C GLY A 156 -10.10 -1.01 19.94
N CYS A 157 -10.94 -0.62 19.03
CA CYS A 157 -12.22 -0.03 19.36
C CYS A 157 -13.27 -0.26 18.26
N GLU A 158 -14.54 -0.06 18.62
CA GLU A 158 -15.63 0.06 17.67
C GLU A 158 -16.02 1.54 17.56
N LYS A 159 -15.95 2.10 16.36
CA LYS A 159 -16.35 3.49 16.10
C LYS A 159 -17.57 3.52 15.20
N THR A 160 -18.55 4.33 15.62
CA THR A 160 -19.71 4.63 14.78
C THR A 160 -19.46 5.90 14.02
N ILE A 161 -19.44 5.81 12.70
CA ILE A 161 -19.25 6.94 11.79
C ILE A 161 -20.55 7.23 11.05
N THR A 162 -20.85 8.50 10.89
CA THR A 162 -22.01 8.96 10.12
C THR A 162 -21.57 9.21 8.68
N VAL A 163 -22.18 8.50 7.74
CA VAL A 163 -21.87 8.65 6.31
C VAL A 163 -23.14 9.02 5.54
N ASP A 164 -22.99 9.93 4.60
CA ASP A 164 -24.02 10.25 3.62
C ASP A 164 -23.84 9.35 2.41
N ARG A 165 -24.80 8.45 2.16
CA ARG A 165 -24.70 7.48 1.06
C ARG A 165 -26.04 7.25 0.36
N ASN A 166 -25.95 6.82 -0.88
CA ASN A 166 -27.11 6.44 -1.65
C ASN A 166 -27.60 5.05 -1.23
N ARG A 167 -28.90 4.94 -0.91
CA ARG A 167 -29.57 3.69 -0.56
C ARG A 167 -30.73 3.43 -1.50
N PRO A 168 -31.17 2.18 -1.64
CA PRO A 168 -32.37 1.86 -2.44
C PRO A 168 -33.56 2.70 -1.98
N CYS A 169 -34.26 3.31 -2.92
CA CYS A 169 -35.43 4.11 -2.61
C CYS A 169 -36.51 3.23 -1.94
N PRO A 170 -36.99 3.57 -0.74
CA PRO A 170 -37.97 2.74 -0.01
C PRO A 170 -39.31 2.63 -0.74
N LYS A 171 -39.71 3.62 -1.57
CA LYS A 171 -40.95 3.59 -2.31
C LYS A 171 -40.98 2.58 -3.47
N CYS A 172 -39.86 2.49 -4.19
CA CYS A 172 -39.80 1.61 -5.37
C CYS A 172 -38.83 0.42 -5.20
N GLY A 173 -38.19 0.25 -4.04
CA GLY A 173 -37.28 -0.85 -3.78
C GLY A 173 -36.06 -0.87 -4.71
N GLY A 174 -35.57 0.29 -5.14
CA GLY A 174 -34.43 0.39 -6.03
C GLY A 174 -34.77 0.34 -7.53
N LYS A 175 -35.99 0.08 -7.93
CA LYS A 175 -36.37 -0.13 -9.34
C LYS A 175 -36.44 1.15 -10.18
N GLY A 176 -36.59 2.30 -9.54
CA GLY A 176 -36.80 3.60 -10.21
C GLY A 176 -38.24 3.87 -10.61
N THR A 177 -39.14 2.91 -10.48
CA THR A 177 -40.58 3.03 -10.73
C THR A 177 -41.36 2.23 -9.70
N GLU A 178 -42.59 2.64 -9.39
CA GLU A 178 -43.49 1.95 -8.47
C GLU A 178 -44.08 0.69 -9.11
N ASN A 179 -44.29 0.70 -10.44
CA ASN A 179 -44.82 -0.44 -11.17
C ASN A 179 -43.75 -1.10 -12.03
N ALA A 180 -43.55 -2.39 -11.90
CA ALA A 180 -42.58 -3.14 -12.67
C ALA A 180 -42.80 -3.12 -14.18
N SER A 181 -44.06 -2.97 -14.62
CA SER A 181 -44.44 -2.86 -16.02
C SER A 181 -43.94 -1.59 -16.74
N ASP A 182 -43.60 -0.57 -15.97
CA ASP A 182 -43.09 0.72 -16.51
C ASP A 182 -41.60 0.68 -16.90
N VAL A 183 -40.90 -0.42 -16.61
CA VAL A 183 -39.52 -0.64 -17.02
C VAL A 183 -39.52 -1.28 -18.41
N LYS A 184 -39.10 -0.54 -19.41
CA LYS A 184 -39.02 -1.01 -20.80
C LYS A 184 -37.55 -1.11 -21.25
N THR A 185 -37.25 -2.02 -22.17
CA THR A 185 -35.96 -2.07 -22.83
C THR A 185 -35.71 -0.76 -23.57
N CYS A 186 -34.54 -0.18 -23.42
CA CYS A 186 -34.19 1.08 -24.09
C CYS A 186 -34.24 0.92 -25.62
N PRO A 187 -35.07 1.68 -26.34
CA PRO A 187 -35.21 1.52 -27.77
C PRO A 187 -33.93 1.99 -28.53
N THR A 188 -33.15 2.90 -27.94
CA THR A 188 -31.94 3.45 -28.58
C THR A 188 -30.78 2.45 -28.62
N CYS A 189 -30.62 1.63 -27.61
CA CYS A 189 -29.52 0.67 -27.53
C CYS A 189 -29.97 -0.80 -27.52
N GLY A 190 -31.26 -1.07 -27.64
CA GLY A 190 -31.80 -2.44 -27.63
C GLY A 190 -31.47 -3.22 -26.34
N GLY A 191 -31.24 -2.52 -25.23
CA GLY A 191 -30.87 -3.12 -23.95
C GLY A 191 -29.37 -3.27 -23.69
N SER A 192 -28.51 -2.95 -24.64
CA SER A 192 -27.04 -3.08 -24.49
C SER A 192 -26.39 -2.03 -23.57
N GLY A 193 -27.09 -0.91 -23.30
CA GLY A 193 -26.56 0.22 -22.52
C GLY A 193 -25.53 1.06 -23.27
N GLN A 194 -25.12 0.69 -24.47
CA GLN A 194 -24.11 1.35 -25.26
C GLN A 194 -24.61 1.60 -26.70
N VAL A 195 -24.15 2.65 -27.29
CA VAL A 195 -24.39 2.96 -28.71
C VAL A 195 -23.06 3.05 -29.44
N GLN A 196 -23.03 2.49 -30.64
CA GLN A 196 -21.88 2.57 -31.53
C GLN A 196 -22.11 3.73 -32.48
N THR A 197 -21.22 4.71 -32.45
CA THR A 197 -21.24 5.86 -33.37
C THR A 197 -19.94 5.87 -34.16
N GLY A 198 -20.04 5.94 -35.48
CA GLY A 198 -18.87 6.03 -36.36
C GLY A 198 -19.07 5.35 -37.71
N SER A 199 -18.14 5.57 -38.62
CA SER A 199 -18.06 4.96 -39.93
C SER A 199 -17.38 3.60 -39.85
N PHE A 200 -17.47 2.79 -40.92
CA PHE A 200 -17.01 1.41 -41.04
C PHE A 200 -15.57 1.13 -40.53
N ILE A 201 -14.72 2.17 -40.50
CA ILE A 201 -13.30 2.04 -40.09
C ILE A 201 -13.04 2.54 -38.65
N PHE A 202 -13.88 3.45 -38.11
CA PHE A 202 -13.72 4.01 -36.75
C PHE A 202 -15.02 3.90 -35.96
N THR A 203 -15.19 2.82 -35.23
CA THR A 203 -16.36 2.62 -34.37
C THR A 203 -16.03 3.08 -32.95
N LYS A 204 -16.66 4.18 -32.51
CA LYS A 204 -16.58 4.65 -31.14
C LYS A 204 -17.78 4.10 -30.35
N VAL A 205 -17.52 3.30 -29.32
CA VAL A 205 -18.52 2.83 -28.37
C VAL A 205 -18.69 3.88 -27.28
N SER A 206 -19.90 4.39 -27.12
CA SER A 206 -20.23 5.36 -26.08
C SER A 206 -21.44 4.89 -25.26
N THR A 207 -21.53 5.37 -24.01
CA THR A 207 -22.69 5.09 -23.15
C THR A 207 -23.95 5.63 -23.81
N CYS A 208 -25.02 4.84 -23.84
CA CYS A 208 -26.29 5.25 -24.45
C CYS A 208 -26.86 6.49 -23.72
N PRO A 209 -27.06 7.62 -24.41
CA PRO A 209 -27.53 8.85 -23.79
C PRO A 209 -28.98 8.75 -23.26
N ASN A 210 -29.79 7.87 -23.81
CA ASN A 210 -31.19 7.73 -23.43
C ASN A 210 -31.39 6.94 -22.13
N CYS A 211 -30.57 5.92 -21.87
CA CYS A 211 -30.69 5.09 -20.68
C CYS A 211 -29.50 5.26 -19.71
N GLY A 212 -28.53 6.10 -19.99
CA GLY A 212 -27.34 6.32 -19.15
C GLY A 212 -26.53 5.04 -18.87
N GLY A 213 -26.57 4.05 -19.77
CA GLY A 213 -25.84 2.78 -19.61
C GLY A 213 -26.66 1.65 -18.99
N SER A 214 -27.86 1.91 -18.44
CA SER A 214 -28.70 0.89 -17.78
C SER A 214 -29.34 -0.13 -18.73
N GLY A 215 -29.43 0.18 -20.03
CA GLY A 215 -30.12 -0.63 -21.02
C GLY A 215 -31.65 -0.58 -20.90
N LYS A 216 -32.21 0.10 -19.90
CA LYS A 216 -33.65 0.17 -19.58
C LYS A 216 -34.07 1.63 -19.46
N VAL A 217 -35.34 1.91 -19.78
CA VAL A 217 -35.96 3.24 -19.64
C VAL A 217 -37.23 3.09 -18.82
N VAL A 218 -37.44 4.02 -17.91
CA VAL A 218 -38.60 4.07 -17.01
C VAL A 218 -39.63 5.04 -17.61
N SER A 219 -40.82 4.54 -17.93
CA SER A 219 -41.91 5.37 -18.48
C SER A 219 -42.54 6.29 -17.44
N ASN A 220 -42.78 5.77 -16.21
CA ASN A 220 -43.31 6.54 -15.08
C ASN A 220 -42.28 6.53 -13.92
N PRO A 221 -41.50 7.59 -13.75
CA PRO A 221 -40.49 7.66 -12.71
C PRO A 221 -41.13 7.73 -11.31
N CYS A 222 -40.57 6.96 -10.38
CA CYS A 222 -40.95 6.98 -8.97
C CYS A 222 -40.85 8.40 -8.39
N SER A 223 -41.87 8.87 -7.71
CA SER A 223 -41.94 10.20 -7.09
C SER A 223 -40.85 10.42 -6.02
N GLY A 224 -40.39 9.35 -5.35
CA GLY A 224 -39.42 9.42 -4.28
C GLY A 224 -37.98 9.60 -4.77
N CYS A 225 -37.58 8.97 -5.89
CA CYS A 225 -36.23 8.96 -6.40
C CYS A 225 -36.10 9.57 -7.81
N ARG A 226 -37.17 10.04 -8.41
CA ARG A 226 -37.23 10.62 -9.76
C ARG A 226 -36.62 9.72 -10.83
N GLY A 227 -36.86 8.41 -10.71
CA GLY A 227 -36.40 7.43 -11.68
C GLY A 227 -35.01 6.82 -11.39
N THR A 228 -34.21 7.37 -10.50
CA THR A 228 -32.82 6.88 -10.22
C THR A 228 -32.79 5.55 -9.46
N GLY A 229 -33.85 5.19 -8.76
CA GLY A 229 -33.92 4.01 -7.90
C GLY A 229 -33.22 4.18 -6.54
N VAL A 230 -32.46 5.27 -6.34
CA VAL A 230 -31.68 5.51 -5.10
C VAL A 230 -32.01 6.88 -4.50
N VAL A 231 -31.87 6.98 -3.19
CA VAL A 231 -32.02 8.22 -2.42
C VAL A 231 -30.83 8.40 -1.50
N LYS A 232 -30.43 9.63 -1.29
CA LYS A 232 -29.35 9.97 -0.36
C LYS A 232 -29.86 9.89 1.07
N VAL A 233 -29.21 9.09 1.89
CA VAL A 233 -29.57 8.87 3.31
C VAL A 233 -28.31 9.05 4.15
N ARG A 234 -28.49 9.66 5.32
CA ARG A 234 -27.45 9.73 6.35
C ARG A 234 -27.62 8.54 7.30
N GLU A 235 -26.62 7.68 7.35
CA GLU A 235 -26.64 6.47 8.18
C GLU A 235 -25.41 6.37 9.07
N ASN A 236 -25.60 5.74 10.21
CA ASN A 236 -24.52 5.39 11.12
C ASN A 236 -23.99 4.00 10.78
N VAL A 237 -22.68 3.91 10.54
CA VAL A 237 -22.01 2.64 10.27
C VAL A 237 -21.01 2.38 11.40
N THR A 238 -21.15 1.25 12.08
CA THR A 238 -20.20 0.82 13.09
C THR A 238 -19.05 0.05 12.43
N VAL A 239 -17.83 0.49 12.69
CA VAL A 239 -16.62 -0.09 12.14
C VAL A 239 -15.77 -0.62 13.28
N LYS A 240 -15.35 -1.89 13.17
CA LYS A 240 -14.40 -2.51 14.11
C LYS A 240 -13.00 -2.19 13.67
N ILE A 241 -12.25 -1.55 14.56
CA ILE A 241 -10.88 -1.15 14.34
C ILE A 241 -9.99 -2.04 15.20
N PRO A 242 -9.10 -2.85 14.59
CA PRO A 242 -8.22 -3.71 15.35
C PRO A 242 -7.18 -2.90 16.13
N ALA A 243 -6.62 -3.49 17.18
CA ALA A 243 -5.53 -2.89 17.92
C ALA A 243 -4.26 -2.77 17.05
N GLY A 244 -3.46 -1.74 17.31
CA GLY A 244 -2.17 -1.55 16.66
C GLY A 244 -2.20 -0.83 15.32
N VAL A 245 -3.37 -0.42 14.82
CA VAL A 245 -3.47 0.29 13.52
C VAL A 245 -2.54 1.50 13.48
N GLU A 246 -2.02 1.80 12.28
CA GLU A 246 -1.11 2.93 12.06
C GLU A 246 -1.82 4.07 11.33
N ASP A 247 -1.25 5.27 11.46
CA ASP A 247 -1.72 6.44 10.72
C ASP A 247 -1.67 6.18 9.22
N GLY A 248 -2.72 6.60 8.50
CA GLY A 248 -2.86 6.35 7.06
C GLY A 248 -3.34 4.95 6.68
N MET A 249 -3.52 4.01 7.63
CA MET A 249 -4.11 2.71 7.30
C MET A 249 -5.57 2.84 6.88
N GLN A 250 -5.97 1.98 5.94
CA GLN A 250 -7.31 1.94 5.39
C GLN A 250 -8.02 0.62 5.75
N ILE A 251 -9.19 0.74 6.34
CA ILE A 251 -10.08 -0.40 6.62
C ILE A 251 -11.18 -0.39 5.56
N ASN A 252 -11.37 -1.53 4.89
CA ASN A 252 -12.40 -1.69 3.88
C ASN A 252 -13.64 -2.37 4.46
N VAL A 253 -14.79 -1.69 4.40
CA VAL A 253 -16.10 -2.22 4.75
C VAL A 253 -16.85 -2.53 3.46
N GLN A 254 -16.88 -3.81 3.09
CA GLN A 254 -17.51 -4.27 1.86
C GLN A 254 -19.00 -3.91 1.82
N GLY A 255 -19.46 -3.39 0.67
CA GLY A 255 -20.85 -2.98 0.48
C GLY A 255 -21.29 -1.79 1.33
N GLY A 256 -20.33 -1.14 2.01
CA GLY A 256 -20.57 0.03 2.86
C GLY A 256 -20.73 1.36 2.11
N GLY A 257 -20.43 1.39 0.81
CA GLY A 257 -20.52 2.57 -0.05
C GLY A 257 -21.91 2.88 -0.58
N ASP A 258 -21.96 3.64 -1.66
CA ASP A 258 -23.19 3.98 -2.38
C ASP A 258 -23.82 2.74 -3.01
N THR A 259 -25.14 2.68 -3.04
CA THR A 259 -25.88 1.70 -3.85
C THR A 259 -25.89 2.16 -5.31
N GLY A 260 -25.63 1.23 -6.22
CA GLY A 260 -25.77 1.48 -7.65
C GLY A 260 -27.23 1.73 -8.05
N ALA A 261 -27.42 2.54 -9.08
CA ALA A 261 -28.76 2.85 -9.60
C ALA A 261 -29.49 1.59 -10.09
N HIS A 262 -30.81 1.61 -10.04
CA HIS A 262 -31.68 0.55 -10.55
C HIS A 262 -31.43 -0.85 -9.97
N GLY A 263 -31.17 -0.94 -8.65
CA GLY A 263 -30.90 -2.20 -7.98
C GLY A 263 -29.46 -2.70 -8.22
N GLY A 264 -28.56 -1.80 -8.49
CA GLY A 264 -27.12 -2.06 -8.68
C GLY A 264 -26.42 -2.56 -7.43
N ILE A 265 -25.16 -3.00 -7.60
CA ILE A 265 -24.31 -3.49 -6.52
C ILE A 265 -23.81 -2.31 -5.69
N ASN A 266 -23.68 -2.48 -4.40
CA ASN A 266 -23.10 -1.46 -3.53
C ASN A 266 -21.59 -1.31 -3.80
N GLY A 267 -21.09 -0.09 -3.69
CA GLY A 267 -19.66 0.20 -3.52
C GLY A 267 -19.20 -0.14 -2.11
N ASP A 268 -17.93 0.12 -1.82
CA ASP A 268 -17.31 -0.12 -0.53
C ASP A 268 -17.10 1.18 0.25
N LEU A 269 -17.00 1.06 1.58
CA LEU A 269 -16.63 2.17 2.44
C LEU A 269 -15.19 1.99 2.90
N HIS A 270 -14.35 2.92 2.52
CA HIS A 270 -12.94 3.00 2.91
C HIS A 270 -12.80 3.92 4.11
N VAL A 271 -12.42 3.35 5.24
CA VAL A 271 -12.20 4.09 6.47
C VAL A 271 -10.71 4.35 6.62
N LEU A 272 -10.30 5.61 6.46
CA LEU A 272 -8.92 6.05 6.63
C LEU A 272 -8.70 6.39 8.11
N ILE A 273 -7.70 5.77 8.71
CA ILE A 273 -7.30 6.01 10.09
C ILE A 273 -6.40 7.24 10.16
N GLU A 274 -6.70 8.16 11.06
CA GLU A 274 -5.85 9.31 11.43
C GLU A 274 -5.50 9.19 12.91
N GLU A 275 -4.20 9.21 13.25
CA GLU A 275 -3.76 9.21 14.63
C GLU A 275 -3.88 10.61 15.22
N ALA A 276 -4.51 10.72 16.38
CA ALA A 276 -4.54 11.96 17.13
C ALA A 276 -3.20 12.18 17.84
N PRO A 277 -2.61 13.39 17.78
CA PRO A 277 -1.39 13.69 18.51
C PRO A 277 -1.61 13.49 20.01
N HIS A 278 -0.68 12.79 20.68
CA HIS A 278 -0.73 12.55 22.12
C HIS A 278 0.19 13.51 22.88
N ASN A 279 -0.27 14.03 24.03
CA ASN A 279 0.45 15.06 24.76
C ASN A 279 1.76 14.58 25.43
N ALA A 280 1.85 13.29 25.76
CA ALA A 280 2.98 12.74 26.52
C ALA A 280 3.84 11.77 25.69
N PHE A 281 3.23 11.02 24.78
CA PHE A 281 3.93 9.99 24.03
C PHE A 281 4.14 10.42 22.58
N LEU A 282 5.32 10.05 22.06
CA LEU A 282 5.60 10.04 20.64
C LEU A 282 5.62 8.58 20.19
N ARG A 283 5.07 8.30 19.03
CA ARG A 283 5.00 6.96 18.44
C ARG A 283 6.02 6.80 17.32
N ASP A 284 6.64 5.63 17.26
CA ASP A 284 7.43 5.18 16.12
C ASP A 284 7.14 3.68 15.91
N GLY A 285 6.31 3.38 14.90
CA GLY A 285 5.77 2.05 14.65
C GLY A 285 5.00 1.50 15.86
N VAL A 286 5.49 0.41 16.45
CA VAL A 286 4.91 -0.20 17.67
C VAL A 286 5.50 0.35 18.96
N ASN A 287 6.58 1.13 18.89
CA ASN A 287 7.26 1.65 20.06
C ASN A 287 6.72 3.03 20.45
N LEU A 288 6.80 3.30 21.75
CA LEU A 288 6.44 4.59 22.34
C LEU A 288 7.66 5.25 22.96
N PHE A 289 7.72 6.57 22.86
CA PHE A 289 8.76 7.40 23.44
C PHE A 289 8.13 8.39 24.42
N TYR A 290 8.70 8.44 25.60
CA TYR A 290 8.29 9.35 26.67
C TYR A 290 9.49 10.06 27.25
N THR A 291 9.36 11.36 27.51
CA THR A 291 10.42 12.12 28.17
C THR A 291 10.04 12.44 29.61
N LYS A 292 10.88 12.02 30.54
CA LYS A 292 10.71 12.32 31.97
C LYS A 292 11.81 13.27 32.42
N VAL A 293 11.40 14.40 32.97
CA VAL A 293 12.31 15.34 33.63
C VAL A 293 12.41 15.01 35.12
N ILE A 294 13.63 14.85 35.63
CA ILE A 294 13.93 14.56 37.02
C ILE A 294 14.82 15.65 37.60
N ARG A 295 14.88 15.73 38.94
CA ARG A 295 15.76 16.68 39.65
C ARG A 295 17.20 16.20 39.57
N VAL A 296 18.15 17.13 39.62
CA VAL A 296 19.57 16.80 39.67
C VAL A 296 19.93 15.93 40.86
N THR A 297 19.29 16.17 42.03
CA THR A 297 19.46 15.37 43.23
C THR A 297 18.99 13.94 43.06
N ASP A 298 17.87 13.73 42.39
CA ASP A 298 17.32 12.41 42.09
C ASP A 298 18.22 11.64 41.09
N ALA A 299 18.85 12.34 40.19
CA ALA A 299 19.81 11.74 39.26
C ALA A 299 21.11 11.31 39.94
N ILE A 300 21.57 12.10 40.91
CA ILE A 300 22.81 11.79 41.68
C ILE A 300 22.58 10.63 42.63
N LEU A 301 21.49 10.68 43.43
CA LEU A 301 21.24 9.73 44.51
C LEU A 301 20.51 8.46 44.05
N GLY A 302 19.91 8.50 42.86
CA GLY A 302 18.95 7.50 42.39
C GLY A 302 17.56 7.71 43.01
N CYS A 303 16.55 7.27 42.35
CA CYS A 303 15.16 7.42 42.76
C CYS A 303 14.24 6.37 42.16
N GLU A 304 13.03 6.26 42.69
CA GLU A 304 11.94 5.54 42.07
C GLU A 304 11.01 6.54 41.39
N LEU A 305 10.69 6.28 40.10
CA LEU A 305 9.83 7.12 39.29
C LEU A 305 8.60 6.38 38.84
N THR A 306 7.46 7.02 38.97
CA THR A 306 6.24 6.56 38.35
C THR A 306 6.14 7.13 36.95
N ILE A 307 6.09 6.23 35.93
CA ILE A 307 5.98 6.55 34.54
C ILE A 307 4.57 6.20 34.09
N PRO A 308 3.86 7.11 33.37
CA PRO A 308 2.60 6.77 32.74
C PRO A 308 2.84 5.74 31.64
N CYS A 309 1.99 4.73 31.56
CA CYS A 309 1.95 3.78 30.47
C CYS A 309 0.49 3.64 30.01
N LEU A 310 0.24 3.21 28.79
CA LEU A 310 -1.12 3.02 28.27
C LEU A 310 -1.92 1.98 29.09
N ASP A 311 -1.22 1.01 29.68
CA ASP A 311 -1.84 -0.04 30.54
C ASP A 311 -1.94 0.36 32.02
N GLY A 312 -1.65 1.62 32.34
CA GLY A 312 -1.57 2.11 33.73
C GLY A 312 -0.13 2.43 34.20
N PRO A 313 0.02 3.21 35.25
CA PRO A 313 1.32 3.72 35.70
C PRO A 313 2.25 2.57 36.17
N GLN A 314 3.53 2.68 35.83
CA GLN A 314 4.57 1.73 36.24
C GLN A 314 5.68 2.44 37.00
N VAL A 315 6.16 1.82 38.08
CA VAL A 315 7.30 2.31 38.84
C VAL A 315 8.58 1.72 38.28
N ILE A 316 9.55 2.59 37.99
CA ILE A 316 10.90 2.21 37.55
C ILE A 316 11.94 2.76 38.52
N LYS A 317 13.06 2.04 38.66
CA LYS A 317 14.21 2.47 39.45
C LYS A 317 15.23 3.16 38.58
N ILE A 318 15.63 4.33 38.97
CA ILE A 318 16.70 5.10 38.33
C ILE A 318 17.97 4.92 39.18
N PRO A 319 19.04 4.37 38.59
CA PRO A 319 20.32 4.21 39.31
C PRO A 319 20.93 5.56 39.69
N ALA A 320 21.68 5.55 40.79
CA ALA A 320 22.48 6.71 41.20
C ALA A 320 23.53 7.02 40.07
N GLY A 321 23.77 8.32 39.83
CA GLY A 321 24.71 8.76 38.79
C GLY A 321 24.14 8.72 37.37
N THR A 322 22.81 8.60 37.21
CA THR A 322 22.17 8.60 35.88
C THR A 322 22.40 9.92 35.17
N GLN A 323 22.97 9.85 33.93
CA GLN A 323 23.24 11.01 33.10
C GLN A 323 22.00 11.51 32.36
N SER A 324 21.97 12.82 32.09
CA SER A 324 20.90 13.41 31.26
C SER A 324 20.99 12.84 29.83
N GLY A 325 19.83 12.51 29.25
CA GLY A 325 19.76 11.86 27.93
C GLY A 325 19.72 10.34 28.00
N THR A 326 19.95 9.72 29.17
CA THR A 326 19.84 8.27 29.35
C THR A 326 18.46 7.77 28.96
N ILE A 327 18.43 6.70 28.13
CA ILE A 327 17.19 6.06 27.68
C ILE A 327 17.01 4.74 28.40
N GLN A 328 15.92 4.62 29.14
CA GLN A 328 15.53 3.38 29.80
C GLN A 328 14.40 2.70 29.02
N LYS A 329 14.59 1.42 28.70
CA LYS A 329 13.64 0.62 27.94
C LYS A 329 12.74 -0.18 28.86
N ILE A 330 11.44 -0.02 28.71
CA ILE A 330 10.42 -0.80 29.42
C ILE A 330 9.77 -1.74 28.40
N ARG A 331 10.05 -3.03 28.53
CA ARG A 331 9.63 -4.05 27.57
C ARG A 331 8.11 -4.27 27.60
N GLY A 332 7.51 -4.43 26.42
CA GLY A 332 6.10 -4.77 26.26
C GLY A 332 5.13 -3.66 26.66
N LYS A 333 5.59 -2.41 26.82
CA LYS A 333 4.77 -1.24 27.17
C LYS A 333 4.54 -0.29 26.01
N GLY A 334 4.86 -0.72 24.78
CA GLY A 334 4.47 -0.06 23.54
C GLY A 334 3.08 -0.48 23.06
N LEU A 335 2.82 -0.26 21.78
CA LEU A 335 1.59 -0.64 21.10
C LEU A 335 1.65 -2.11 20.62
N PRO A 336 0.51 -2.79 20.51
CA PRO A 336 0.46 -4.08 19.86
C PRO A 336 0.72 -3.95 18.37
N ALA A 337 1.28 -5.00 17.76
CA ALA A 337 1.33 -5.10 16.31
C ALA A 337 -0.07 -5.38 15.74
N VAL A 338 -0.35 -4.87 14.54
CA VAL A 338 -1.61 -5.17 13.84
C VAL A 338 -1.68 -6.66 13.52
N SER A 339 -2.82 -7.29 13.79
CA SER A 339 -3.06 -8.69 13.45
C SER A 339 -2.78 -8.96 11.96
N GLY A 340 -1.89 -9.91 11.68
CA GLY A 340 -1.47 -10.27 10.31
C GLY A 340 -0.20 -9.56 9.81
N TYR A 341 0.29 -8.52 10.47
CA TYR A 341 1.52 -7.79 10.09
C TYR A 341 2.65 -7.94 11.11
N GLY A 342 2.44 -8.62 12.23
CA GLY A 342 3.43 -8.85 13.26
C GLY A 342 2.84 -9.55 14.49
N SER A 343 3.68 -9.93 15.44
CA SER A 343 3.27 -10.51 16.72
C SER A 343 3.94 -9.79 17.88
N GLY A 344 3.20 -9.60 18.96
CA GLY A 344 3.70 -9.04 20.20
C GLY A 344 3.37 -7.55 20.39
N LYS A 345 3.86 -7.00 21.49
CA LYS A 345 3.82 -5.57 21.84
C LYS A 345 5.19 -4.95 21.67
N GLY A 346 5.22 -3.70 21.23
CA GLY A 346 6.41 -2.87 21.25
C GLY A 346 6.85 -2.48 22.64
N ASP A 347 7.85 -1.64 22.75
CA ASP A 347 8.46 -1.21 23.99
C ASP A 347 8.23 0.28 24.22
N LEU A 348 8.29 0.69 25.50
CA LEU A 348 8.31 2.10 25.87
C LEU A 348 9.74 2.53 26.20
N TYR A 349 10.21 3.54 25.49
CA TYR A 349 11.51 4.16 25.71
C TYR A 349 11.32 5.44 26.51
N VAL A 350 11.90 5.48 27.70
CA VAL A 350 11.83 6.63 28.60
C VAL A 350 13.15 7.38 28.55
N LYS A 351 13.16 8.58 27.96
CA LYS A 351 14.32 9.46 27.97
C LYS A 351 14.32 10.26 29.27
N ILE A 352 15.38 10.14 30.05
CA ILE A 352 15.56 10.86 31.31
C ILE A 352 16.28 12.18 31.01
N LEU A 353 15.66 13.29 31.36
CA LEU A 353 16.28 14.61 31.33
C LEU A 353 16.49 15.12 32.75
N VAL A 354 17.68 15.56 33.02
CA VAL A 354 18.02 16.12 34.35
C VAL A 354 17.79 17.63 34.33
N TRP A 355 16.92 18.09 35.20
CA TRP A 355 16.65 19.51 35.39
C TRP A 355 17.68 20.15 36.31
N ILE A 356 18.42 21.13 35.80
CA ILE A 356 19.33 21.97 36.60
C ILE A 356 18.61 23.26 36.98
N PRO A 357 18.50 23.57 38.30
CA PRO A 357 17.80 24.78 38.74
C PRO A 357 18.52 26.04 38.27
N ARG A 358 17.76 27.00 37.75
CA ARG A 358 18.31 28.28 37.24
C ARG A 358 18.58 29.30 38.39
N LYS A 359 17.94 29.16 39.54
CA LYS A 359 18.10 30.02 40.69
C LYS A 359 18.25 29.15 41.92
N LEU A 360 19.20 29.50 42.77
CA LEU A 360 19.49 28.86 44.06
C LEU A 360 19.37 29.85 45.19
N SER A 361 18.94 29.38 46.34
CA SER A 361 19.03 30.13 47.58
C SER A 361 20.49 30.26 48.05
N LYS A 362 20.76 31.16 48.99
CA LYS A 362 22.13 31.37 49.47
C LYS A 362 22.73 30.10 50.09
N GLY A 363 21.94 29.37 50.91
CA GLY A 363 22.40 28.13 51.57
C GLY A 363 22.66 26.98 50.56
N GLU A 364 21.81 26.85 49.51
CA GLU A 364 22.01 25.85 48.47
C GLU A 364 23.28 26.14 47.65
N LYS A 365 23.54 27.41 47.41
CA LYS A 365 24.75 27.85 46.71
C LYS A 365 26.01 27.54 47.51
N GLU A 366 26.04 27.88 48.82
CA GLU A 366 27.14 27.57 49.72
C GLU A 366 27.38 26.06 49.81
N ALA A 367 26.34 25.26 49.92
CA ALA A 367 26.47 23.80 49.94
C ALA A 367 27.08 23.22 48.66
N LEU A 368 26.65 23.72 47.49
CA LEU A 368 27.20 23.30 46.20
C LEU A 368 28.63 23.80 45.96
N GLU A 369 28.95 25.01 46.40
CA GLU A 369 30.32 25.54 46.37
C GLU A 369 31.27 24.68 47.23
N GLY A 370 30.82 24.22 48.40
CA GLY A 370 31.60 23.33 49.24
C GLY A 370 31.92 21.96 48.65
N MET A 371 31.09 21.51 47.71
CA MET A 371 31.27 20.24 46.98
C MET A 371 31.98 20.36 45.63
N ARG A 372 32.18 21.58 45.13
CA ARG A 372 32.66 21.87 43.79
C ARG A 372 33.96 21.22 43.43
N ASP A 373 34.92 21.20 44.38
CA ASP A 373 36.27 20.71 44.17
C ASP A 373 36.47 19.26 44.61
N SER A 374 35.39 18.60 45.05
CA SER A 374 35.48 17.19 45.41
C SER A 374 35.70 16.32 44.17
N ASP A 375 36.47 15.24 44.32
CA ASP A 375 36.82 14.36 43.23
C ASP A 375 35.60 13.73 42.54
N SER A 376 34.56 13.47 43.33
CA SER A 376 33.31 12.89 42.81
C SER A 376 32.53 13.82 41.88
N PHE A 377 32.77 15.14 41.93
CA PHE A 377 32.10 16.13 41.07
C PHE A 377 32.93 16.54 39.84
N LYS A 378 34.15 16.05 39.73
CA LYS A 378 34.95 16.27 38.52
C LYS A 378 34.39 15.45 37.36
N PRO A 379 34.25 16.02 36.15
CA PRO A 379 33.77 15.28 35.00
C PRO A 379 34.71 14.13 34.65
N ALA A 380 34.21 12.91 34.67
CA ALA A 380 34.93 11.70 34.29
C ALA A 380 34.03 10.82 33.37
N PRO A 381 33.72 11.30 32.13
CA PRO A 381 32.83 10.59 31.24
C PRO A 381 33.47 9.26 30.82
N ASN A 382 32.70 8.18 30.92
CA ASN A 382 33.10 6.88 30.42
C ASN A 382 32.84 6.75 28.92
N ARG A 383 33.18 5.60 28.34
CA ARG A 383 33.02 5.36 26.89
C ARG A 383 31.56 5.41 26.44
N ASP A 384 30.62 4.94 27.28
CA ASP A 384 29.21 4.89 27.00
C ASP A 384 28.58 6.29 27.05
N ASP A 385 29.01 7.13 28.02
CA ASP A 385 28.62 8.54 28.10
C ASP A 385 29.06 9.30 26.84
N MET A 386 30.31 9.09 26.39
CA MET A 386 30.81 9.72 25.18
C MET A 386 30.07 9.25 23.92
N ALA A 387 29.69 7.99 23.83
CA ALA A 387 28.89 7.46 22.75
C ALA A 387 27.48 8.09 22.71
N LEU A 388 26.87 8.28 23.90
CA LEU A 388 25.58 8.95 24.04
C LEU A 388 25.64 10.40 23.51
N PHE A 389 26.65 11.17 23.95
CA PHE A 389 26.85 12.55 23.51
C PHE A 389 27.09 12.66 22.00
N GLN A 390 27.88 11.75 21.41
CA GLN A 390 28.10 11.70 19.97
C GLN A 390 26.84 11.36 19.17
N LYS A 391 25.97 10.51 19.71
CA LYS A 391 24.69 10.17 19.06
C LYS A 391 23.74 11.37 19.05
N GLU A 392 23.67 12.13 20.15
CA GLU A 392 22.86 13.35 20.19
C GLU A 392 23.36 14.41 19.21
N MET A 393 24.68 14.56 19.06
CA MET A 393 25.27 15.48 18.07
C MET A 393 24.93 15.12 16.61
N LYS A 394 24.73 13.85 16.30
CA LYS A 394 24.35 13.40 14.95
C LYS A 394 22.85 13.59 14.63
N SER A 395 22.04 13.93 15.62
CA SER A 395 20.61 14.20 15.43
C SER A 395 20.30 15.67 15.09
N PHE A 396 21.32 16.51 15.02
CA PHE A 396 21.30 17.89 14.50
C PHE A 396 21.77 17.91 13.04
#